data_9c28690dce58e1d7c2c4c7013400d9b7
#
_entry.id   9c28690dce58e1d7c2c4c7013400d9b7
#
_cell.length_a   1.000
_cell.length_b   1.000
_cell.length_c   1.000
_cell.angle_alpha   90.00
_cell.angle_beta   90.00
_cell.angle_gamma   90.00
#
_symmetry.space_group_name_H-M   'P 1'
#
loop_
_entity.id
_entity.type
_entity.pdbx_description
1 polymer ?
#
loop_
_entity_poly.entity_id
_entity_poly.type
_entity_poly.pdbx_seq_one_letter_code
_entity_poly.pdbx_strand_id
1 'polypeptide(L)'
;MTSPTSRPSIPRRRFLQAATAAAAFTIVPRRVLGGPKFVAPSESVRVALIGAGSQGKQDAKWLLRDHADAQVISVCDPYEQWDHGGNNGRLPVKAELEKLQAGKGTPVAVSDYADYRQMLDREPAIDAVICATPDHWHATITLAAMKAGKHVYCEKPLTHNIWEAREVARVAKETGVATQMGNMGHSGEGLRRTCEWIWAGAIGAVREVHAWGDGGRYVTGHGRPTETPPIPAGFDWDLWVGPRPPRPYHPSYTPGLWRGW
;
A
#
# COMPACT_ATOMS: atom_id res chain seq x y z
N MET A 1 70.98 26.30 21.26
CA MET A 1 69.82 26.51 22.14
C MET A 1 68.76 27.25 21.35
N THR A 2 67.78 26.52 20.81
CA THR A 2 66.69 27.07 20.01
C THR A 2 65.44 27.17 20.92
N SER A 3 64.92 28.41 21.09
CA SER A 3 63.75 28.69 21.90
C SER A 3 62.47 28.08 21.28
N PRO A 4 61.53 27.55 22.03
CA PRO A 4 60.27 27.03 21.53
C PRO A 4 59.35 28.16 21.10
N THR A 5 58.88 28.12 19.87
CA THR A 5 57.85 29.03 19.35
C THR A 5 56.51 28.75 20.02
N SER A 6 55.99 29.72 20.77
CA SER A 6 54.67 29.67 21.42
C SER A 6 53.57 29.66 20.33
N ARG A 7 52.68 28.64 20.35
CA ARG A 7 51.49 28.61 19.53
C ARG A 7 50.55 29.75 19.97
N PRO A 8 49.95 30.50 19.02
CA PRO A 8 49.01 31.55 19.37
C PRO A 8 47.74 30.92 20.02
N SER A 9 47.45 31.28 21.27
CA SER A 9 46.26 30.88 21.96
C SER A 9 45.08 31.75 21.49
N ILE A 10 44.03 31.10 20.97
CA ILE A 10 42.79 31.83 20.67
C ILE A 10 42.08 32.17 21.97
N PRO A 11 41.79 33.48 22.26
CA PRO A 11 41.09 33.88 23.45
C PRO A 11 39.73 33.22 23.54
N ARG A 12 39.38 32.67 24.71
CA ARG A 12 38.12 31.95 24.99
C ARG A 12 36.87 32.70 24.49
N ARG A 13 36.90 34.04 24.58
CA ARG A 13 35.82 34.92 24.10
C ARG A 13 35.66 34.89 22.57
N ARG A 14 36.78 34.82 21.79
CA ARG A 14 36.75 34.69 20.33
C ARG A 14 36.30 33.30 19.88
N PHE A 15 36.69 32.27 20.64
CA PHE A 15 36.22 30.91 20.38
C PHE A 15 34.70 30.78 20.59
N LEU A 16 34.18 31.35 21.69
CA LEU A 16 32.74 31.35 21.98
C LEU A 16 31.94 32.20 20.97
N GLN A 17 32.48 33.35 20.55
CA GLN A 17 31.84 34.17 19.50
C GLN A 17 31.85 33.49 18.13
N ALA A 18 32.89 32.75 17.76
CA ALA A 18 32.93 31.94 16.54
C ALA A 18 32.00 30.74 16.62
N ALA A 19 31.88 30.10 17.79
CA ALA A 19 30.96 28.97 18.02
C ALA A 19 29.49 29.39 17.97
N THR A 20 29.14 30.59 18.52
CA THR A 20 27.77 31.13 18.43
C THR A 20 27.43 31.57 17.01
N ALA A 21 28.37 32.12 16.24
CA ALA A 21 28.16 32.48 14.85
C ALA A 21 28.01 31.22 13.96
N ALA A 22 28.74 30.13 14.24
CA ALA A 22 28.60 28.85 13.54
C ALA A 22 27.28 28.13 13.86
N ALA A 23 26.74 28.31 15.10
CA ALA A 23 25.45 27.74 15.49
C ALA A 23 24.24 28.48 14.87
N ALA A 24 24.44 29.68 14.31
CA ALA A 24 23.38 30.46 13.65
C ALA A 24 23.09 30.02 12.21
N PHE A 25 23.93 29.18 11.62
CA PHE A 25 23.73 28.68 10.26
C PHE A 25 23.54 27.16 10.28
N THR A 26 22.29 26.71 10.32
CA THR A 26 21.95 25.31 10.05
C THR A 26 21.90 25.13 8.54
N ILE A 27 22.88 24.43 7.95
CA ILE A 27 22.81 24.01 6.54
C ILE A 27 21.81 22.86 6.45
N VAL A 28 20.58 23.18 6.08
CA VAL A 28 19.55 22.17 5.81
C VAL A 28 19.76 21.67 4.38
N PRO A 29 20.02 20.37 4.18
CA PRO A 29 20.15 19.81 2.85
C PRO A 29 18.90 20.09 1.99
N ARG A 30 19.07 20.41 0.70
CA ARG A 30 17.98 20.79 -0.19
C ARG A 30 16.88 19.71 -0.28
N ARG A 31 17.24 18.44 -0.12
CA ARG A 31 16.29 17.31 -0.03
C ARG A 31 15.31 17.41 1.16
N VAL A 32 15.64 18.18 2.19
CA VAL A 32 14.77 18.39 3.36
C VAL A 32 13.85 19.60 3.16
N LEU A 33 14.28 20.55 2.34
CA LEU A 33 13.52 21.79 2.08
C LEU A 33 12.52 21.65 0.92
N GLY A 34 12.57 20.56 0.18
CA GLY A 34 11.78 20.40 -1.04
C GLY A 34 12.20 21.32 -2.19
N GLY A 35 11.45 21.33 -3.28
CA GLY A 35 11.66 22.20 -4.43
C GLY A 35 11.53 21.45 -5.77
N PRO A 36 11.87 22.06 -6.93
CA PRO A 36 11.51 21.55 -8.26
C PRO A 36 11.92 20.11 -8.60
N LYS A 37 12.80 19.49 -7.80
CA LYS A 37 13.28 18.11 -8.00
C LYS A 37 13.26 17.29 -6.71
N PHE A 38 12.76 17.83 -5.60
CA PHE A 38 12.78 17.16 -4.29
C PHE A 38 11.50 17.45 -3.54
N VAL A 39 10.81 16.41 -3.14
CA VAL A 39 9.68 16.49 -2.20
C VAL A 39 10.25 16.51 -0.78
N ALA A 40 9.83 17.47 0.03
CA ALA A 40 10.23 17.49 1.43
C ALA A 40 9.66 16.25 2.17
N PRO A 41 10.36 15.67 3.15
CA PRO A 41 9.82 14.54 3.92
C PRO A 41 8.46 14.84 4.57
N SER A 42 8.20 16.10 4.93
CA SER A 42 6.90 16.56 5.47
C SER A 42 5.77 16.60 4.43
N GLU A 43 6.10 16.58 3.15
CA GLU A 43 5.16 16.59 2.03
C GLU A 43 4.98 15.20 1.41
N SER A 44 5.75 14.21 1.89
CA SER A 44 5.68 12.85 1.41
C SER A 44 4.56 12.07 2.09
N VAL A 45 3.74 11.37 1.30
CA VAL A 45 2.70 10.45 1.78
C VAL A 45 3.30 9.05 1.94
N ARG A 46 3.29 8.53 3.16
CA ARG A 46 3.84 7.21 3.50
C ARG A 46 2.75 6.16 3.46
N VAL A 47 2.90 5.21 2.57
CA VAL A 47 1.89 4.20 2.25
C VAL A 47 2.35 2.82 2.70
N ALA A 48 1.42 2.05 3.25
CA ALA A 48 1.57 0.62 3.46
C ALA A 48 0.77 -0.17 2.42
N LEU A 49 1.37 -1.23 1.89
CA LEU A 49 0.69 -2.20 1.04
C LEU A 49 0.29 -3.42 1.88
N ILE A 50 -1.00 -3.75 1.92
CA ILE A 50 -1.53 -4.97 2.51
C ILE A 50 -2.13 -5.84 1.41
N GLY A 51 -1.55 -7.01 1.20
CA GLY A 51 -1.82 -7.87 0.06
C GLY A 51 -0.79 -7.68 -1.05
N ALA A 52 0.32 -8.43 -0.96
CA ALA A 52 1.44 -8.37 -1.90
C ALA A 52 1.27 -9.34 -3.08
N GLY A 53 0.04 -9.46 -3.57
CA GLY A 53 -0.31 -10.17 -4.79
C GLY A 53 -0.08 -9.35 -6.06
N SER A 54 -0.46 -9.92 -7.21
CA SER A 54 -0.29 -9.27 -8.51
C SER A 54 -0.96 -7.90 -8.57
N GLN A 55 -2.19 -7.77 -8.04
CA GLN A 55 -2.92 -6.50 -8.04
C GLN A 55 -2.27 -5.49 -7.10
N GLY A 56 -2.07 -5.82 -5.83
CA GLY A 56 -1.49 -4.87 -4.86
C GLY A 56 -0.09 -4.42 -5.24
N LYS A 57 0.74 -5.33 -5.77
CA LYS A 57 2.03 -4.97 -6.34
C LYS A 57 1.88 -3.96 -7.49
N GLN A 58 0.91 -4.15 -8.37
CA GLN A 58 0.68 -3.24 -9.49
C GLN A 58 0.17 -1.87 -9.02
N ASP A 59 -0.73 -1.84 -8.05
CA ASP A 59 -1.24 -0.59 -7.45
C ASP A 59 -0.12 0.24 -6.82
N ALA A 60 0.74 -0.41 -6.03
CA ALA A 60 1.91 0.23 -5.44
C ALA A 60 2.89 0.76 -6.50
N LYS A 61 3.08 0.02 -7.59
CA LYS A 61 3.94 0.46 -8.73
C LYS A 61 3.34 1.66 -9.47
N TRP A 62 2.03 1.68 -9.71
CA TRP A 62 1.35 2.82 -10.32
C TRP A 62 1.44 4.05 -9.43
N LEU A 63 1.15 3.89 -8.13
CA LEU A 63 1.32 4.98 -7.17
C LEU A 63 2.73 5.57 -7.24
N LEU A 64 3.74 4.73 -7.12
CA LEU A 64 5.14 5.18 -7.18
C LEU A 64 5.52 5.78 -8.53
N ARG A 65 4.96 5.29 -9.65
CA ARG A 65 5.24 5.82 -10.99
C ARG A 65 4.71 7.23 -11.16
N ASP A 66 3.47 7.45 -10.71
CA ASP A 66 2.71 8.65 -11.07
C ASP A 66 2.80 9.76 -10.00
N HIS A 67 3.25 9.42 -8.78
CA HIS A 67 3.34 10.33 -7.64
C HIS A 67 4.76 10.36 -7.06
N ALA A 68 5.42 11.50 -7.20
CA ALA A 68 6.78 11.70 -6.69
C ALA A 68 6.82 11.90 -5.16
N ASP A 69 5.70 12.30 -4.59
CA ASP A 69 5.48 12.52 -3.16
C ASP A 69 5.04 11.26 -2.40
N ALA A 70 4.76 10.17 -3.10
CA ALA A 70 4.40 8.91 -2.47
C ALA A 70 5.62 8.03 -2.17
N GLN A 71 5.60 7.40 -1.01
CA GLN A 71 6.60 6.42 -0.57
C GLN A 71 5.89 5.19 -0.03
N VAL A 72 6.26 4.00 -0.48
CA VAL A 72 5.81 2.75 0.14
C VAL A 72 6.85 2.36 1.19
N ILE A 73 6.45 2.40 2.46
CA ILE A 73 7.34 2.16 3.60
C ILE A 73 7.17 0.79 4.24
N SER A 74 6.06 0.09 3.93
CA SER A 74 5.74 -1.20 4.54
C SER A 74 4.92 -2.08 3.60
N VAL A 75 5.16 -3.39 3.65
CA VAL A 75 4.44 -4.44 2.91
C VAL A 75 3.96 -5.50 3.88
N CYS A 76 2.71 -5.93 3.74
CA CYS A 76 2.13 -6.99 4.56
C CYS A 76 1.47 -8.06 3.69
N ASP A 77 1.84 -9.32 3.91
CA ASP A 77 1.20 -10.48 3.29
C ASP A 77 1.51 -11.73 4.14
N PRO A 78 0.53 -12.62 4.41
CA PRO A 78 0.78 -13.86 5.13
C PRO A 78 1.73 -14.82 4.40
N TYR A 79 1.97 -14.59 3.13
CA TYR A 79 2.90 -15.35 2.32
C TYR A 79 4.25 -14.64 2.18
N GLU A 80 5.36 -15.34 2.45
CA GLU A 80 6.70 -14.82 2.17
C GLU A 80 6.94 -14.65 0.68
N GLN A 81 6.69 -15.70 -0.08
CA GLN A 81 6.88 -15.73 -1.53
C GLN A 81 6.02 -16.82 -2.18
N TRP A 82 5.41 -16.52 -3.34
CA TRP A 82 4.82 -17.52 -4.24
C TRP A 82 4.96 -17.09 -5.70
N ASP A 83 4.96 -18.06 -6.62
CA ASP A 83 5.29 -17.83 -8.03
C ASP A 83 4.07 -17.75 -8.96
N HIS A 84 2.86 -18.07 -8.50
CA HIS A 84 1.67 -18.01 -9.31
C HIS A 84 1.34 -16.56 -9.71
N GLY A 85 1.29 -16.27 -11.01
CA GLY A 85 1.04 -14.92 -11.52
C GLY A 85 2.22 -13.97 -11.38
N GLY A 86 3.44 -14.48 -11.24
CA GLY A 86 4.68 -13.73 -11.07
C GLY A 86 5.25 -13.83 -9.66
N ASN A 87 6.34 -13.15 -9.44
CA ASN A 87 7.05 -13.14 -8.16
C ASN A 87 6.29 -12.28 -7.14
N ASN A 88 5.47 -12.89 -6.30
CA ASN A 88 4.54 -12.27 -5.35
C ASN A 88 4.86 -12.69 -3.91
N GLY A 89 4.18 -12.08 -2.94
CA GLY A 89 4.45 -12.23 -1.50
C GLY A 89 5.27 -11.09 -0.93
N ARG A 90 5.33 -11.00 0.40
CA ARG A 90 5.91 -9.82 1.06
C ARG A 90 7.38 -9.59 0.74
N LEU A 91 8.20 -10.65 0.63
CA LEU A 91 9.65 -10.49 0.43
C LEU A 91 10.03 -10.01 -0.97
N PRO A 92 9.57 -10.65 -2.08
CA PRO A 92 9.92 -10.19 -3.42
C PRO A 92 9.29 -8.84 -3.76
N VAL A 93 8.08 -8.56 -3.28
CA VAL A 93 7.43 -7.26 -3.52
C VAL A 93 8.14 -6.15 -2.77
N LYS A 94 8.55 -6.36 -1.52
CA LYS A 94 9.43 -5.45 -0.78
C LYS A 94 10.68 -5.10 -1.58
N ALA A 95 11.43 -6.11 -2.02
CA ALA A 95 12.67 -5.90 -2.77
C ALA A 95 12.43 -5.11 -4.09
N GLU A 96 11.32 -5.40 -4.79
CA GLU A 96 10.96 -4.67 -6.01
C GLU A 96 10.64 -3.19 -5.73
N LEU A 97 9.88 -2.90 -4.67
CA LEU A 97 9.52 -1.53 -4.29
C LEU A 97 10.73 -0.73 -3.78
N GLU A 98 11.62 -1.34 -3.01
CA GLU A 98 12.89 -0.72 -2.60
C GLU A 98 13.74 -0.33 -3.83
N LYS A 99 13.88 -1.24 -4.79
CA LYS A 99 14.60 -0.99 -6.04
C LYS A 99 13.98 0.14 -6.87
N LEU A 100 12.66 0.17 -6.99
CA LEU A 100 11.95 1.22 -7.72
C LEU A 100 12.15 2.60 -7.08
N GLN A 101 12.05 2.69 -5.75
CA GLN A 101 12.22 3.93 -5.02
C GLN A 101 13.68 4.42 -5.05
N ALA A 102 14.65 3.52 -4.94
CA ALA A 102 16.05 3.84 -5.08
C ALA A 102 16.37 4.37 -6.50
N GLY A 103 15.79 3.80 -7.55
CA GLY A 103 15.91 4.26 -8.93
C GLY A 103 15.36 5.68 -9.16
N LYS A 104 14.46 6.14 -8.29
CA LYS A 104 13.95 7.54 -8.30
C LYS A 104 14.80 8.52 -7.47
N GLY A 105 15.90 8.06 -6.88
CA GLY A 105 16.76 8.88 -6.03
C GLY A 105 16.25 9.08 -4.59
N THR A 106 15.21 8.37 -4.19
CA THR A 106 14.64 8.36 -2.83
C THR A 106 14.68 6.94 -2.27
N PRO A 107 15.86 6.41 -1.86
CA PRO A 107 15.91 5.09 -1.27
C PRO A 107 15.10 5.06 0.03
N VAL A 108 14.16 4.14 0.11
CA VAL A 108 13.30 3.89 1.27
C VAL A 108 13.51 2.45 1.68
N ALA A 109 13.85 2.22 2.94
CA ALA A 109 13.81 0.88 3.52
C ALA A 109 12.36 0.50 3.75
N VAL A 110 11.93 -0.62 3.19
CA VAL A 110 10.56 -1.12 3.32
C VAL A 110 10.53 -2.19 4.38
N SER A 111 9.69 -2.02 5.41
CA SER A 111 9.44 -3.05 6.43
C SER A 111 8.52 -4.13 5.86
N ASP A 112 8.61 -5.38 6.37
CA ASP A 112 7.70 -6.45 5.98
C ASP A 112 7.05 -7.14 7.19
N TYR A 113 5.77 -7.50 7.02
CA TYR A 113 4.95 -8.12 8.06
C TYR A 113 4.09 -9.24 7.49
N ALA A 114 3.87 -10.29 8.27
CA ALA A 114 2.87 -11.30 7.94
C ALA A 114 1.45 -10.85 8.36
N ASP A 115 1.35 -10.13 9.48
CA ASP A 115 0.11 -9.68 10.09
C ASP A 115 -0.03 -8.16 10.03
N TYR A 116 -1.08 -7.67 9.39
CA TYR A 116 -1.37 -6.24 9.24
C TYR A 116 -1.60 -5.53 10.60
N ARG A 117 -2.05 -6.25 11.62
CA ARG A 117 -2.25 -5.68 12.98
C ARG A 117 -0.93 -5.28 13.60
N GLN A 118 0.09 -6.14 13.46
CA GLN A 118 1.45 -5.83 13.91
C GLN A 118 2.06 -4.67 13.11
N MET A 119 1.79 -4.62 11.80
CA MET A 119 2.25 -3.52 10.96
C MET A 119 1.64 -2.18 11.39
N LEU A 120 0.32 -2.11 11.58
CA LEU A 120 -0.36 -0.88 12.01
C LEU A 120 0.09 -0.41 13.40
N ASP A 121 0.40 -1.34 14.30
CA ASP A 121 0.88 -1.06 15.65
C ASP A 121 2.34 -0.53 15.65
N ARG A 122 3.20 -1.13 14.86
CA ARG A 122 4.64 -0.84 14.84
C ARG A 122 5.04 0.29 13.91
N GLU A 123 4.19 0.66 12.95
CA GLU A 123 4.47 1.68 11.93
C GLU A 123 3.52 2.89 12.08
N PRO A 124 3.63 3.67 13.16
CA PRO A 124 2.77 4.85 13.35
C PRO A 124 2.94 5.88 12.24
N ALA A 125 4.06 5.84 11.53
CA ALA A 125 4.40 6.73 10.44
C ALA A 125 3.59 6.50 9.14
N ILE A 126 2.82 5.42 9.02
CA ILE A 126 1.93 5.19 7.88
C ILE A 126 0.86 6.30 7.84
N ASP A 127 0.68 6.92 6.68
CA ASP A 127 -0.37 7.90 6.42
C ASP A 127 -1.56 7.24 5.73
N ALA A 128 -1.31 6.31 4.80
CA ALA A 128 -2.34 5.62 4.03
C ALA A 128 -2.04 4.13 3.83
N VAL A 129 -3.09 3.36 3.58
CA VAL A 129 -3.05 1.92 3.32
C VAL A 129 -3.63 1.61 1.95
N ILE A 130 -2.93 0.84 1.13
CA ILE A 130 -3.48 0.12 -0.01
C ILE A 130 -3.85 -1.28 0.46
N CYS A 131 -5.14 -1.62 0.44
CA CYS A 131 -5.65 -2.95 0.77
C CYS A 131 -6.03 -3.68 -0.52
N ALA A 132 -5.23 -4.67 -0.91
CA ALA A 132 -5.40 -5.49 -2.11
C ALA A 132 -5.32 -6.99 -1.79
N THR A 133 -5.89 -7.37 -0.67
CA THR A 133 -6.01 -8.74 -0.17
C THR A 133 -7.12 -9.52 -0.89
N PRO A 134 -7.35 -10.80 -0.59
CA PRO A 134 -8.60 -11.46 -0.95
C PRO A 134 -9.83 -10.77 -0.33
N ASP A 135 -10.95 -10.85 -1.03
CA ASP A 135 -12.20 -10.12 -0.77
C ASP A 135 -12.69 -10.24 0.69
N HIS A 136 -12.49 -11.39 1.32
CA HIS A 136 -12.95 -11.65 2.69
C HIS A 136 -12.17 -10.89 3.77
N TRP A 137 -11.05 -10.29 3.43
CA TRP A 137 -10.25 -9.45 4.32
C TRP A 137 -10.50 -7.95 4.14
N HIS A 138 -11.08 -7.51 3.01
CA HIS A 138 -11.18 -6.11 2.65
C HIS A 138 -11.82 -5.26 3.76
N ALA A 139 -13.03 -5.63 4.20
CA ALA A 139 -13.72 -4.86 5.23
C ALA A 139 -12.96 -4.82 6.56
N THR A 140 -12.44 -5.97 7.00
CA THR A 140 -11.74 -6.08 8.30
C THR A 140 -10.50 -5.19 8.33
N ILE A 141 -9.68 -5.23 7.28
CA ILE A 141 -8.46 -4.43 7.17
C ILE A 141 -8.79 -2.95 7.01
N THR A 142 -9.75 -2.62 6.15
CA THR A 142 -10.21 -1.24 5.93
C THR A 142 -10.70 -0.61 7.23
N LEU A 143 -11.52 -1.32 8.00
CA LEU A 143 -12.01 -0.86 9.29
C LEU A 143 -10.89 -0.66 10.30
N ALA A 144 -9.92 -1.57 10.36
CA ALA A 144 -8.77 -1.45 11.26
C ALA A 144 -7.90 -0.24 10.90
N ALA A 145 -7.60 -0.05 9.61
CA ALA A 145 -6.80 1.09 9.14
C ALA A 145 -7.49 2.43 9.41
N MET A 146 -8.79 2.55 9.11
CA MET A 146 -9.57 3.77 9.38
C MET A 146 -9.61 4.10 10.87
N LYS A 147 -9.84 3.10 11.75
CA LYS A 147 -9.83 3.27 13.21
C LYS A 147 -8.46 3.66 13.75
N ALA A 148 -7.38 3.27 13.06
CA ALA A 148 -6.03 3.73 13.34
C ALA A 148 -5.71 5.12 12.73
N GLY A 149 -6.71 5.82 12.18
CA GLY A 149 -6.56 7.15 11.59
C GLY A 149 -5.84 7.16 10.24
N LYS A 150 -5.74 6.02 9.56
CA LYS A 150 -5.06 5.92 8.26
C LYS A 150 -6.06 6.09 7.12
N HIS A 151 -5.66 6.82 6.06
CA HIS A 151 -6.39 6.86 4.80
C HIS A 151 -6.36 5.49 4.13
N VAL A 152 -7.40 5.14 3.34
CA VAL A 152 -7.52 3.81 2.77
C VAL A 152 -7.91 3.83 1.30
N TYR A 153 -7.10 3.19 0.48
CA TYR A 153 -7.50 2.69 -0.84
C TYR A 153 -7.73 1.18 -0.72
N CYS A 154 -8.96 0.72 -0.97
CA CYS A 154 -9.29 -0.71 -0.89
C CYS A 154 -9.74 -1.22 -2.26
N GLU A 155 -9.11 -2.29 -2.75
CA GLU A 155 -9.49 -2.93 -4.01
C GLU A 155 -10.94 -3.43 -4.01
N LYS A 156 -11.48 -3.58 -5.22
CA LYS A 156 -12.82 -4.13 -5.44
C LYS A 156 -12.82 -5.66 -5.26
N PRO A 157 -13.93 -6.22 -4.76
CA PRO A 157 -15.10 -5.58 -4.18
C PRO A 157 -14.77 -5.01 -2.80
N LEU A 158 -15.29 -3.85 -2.48
CA LEU A 158 -14.98 -3.16 -1.21
C LEU A 158 -15.24 -4.04 0.02
N THR A 159 -16.28 -4.84 -0.04
CA THR A 159 -16.72 -5.71 1.06
C THR A 159 -17.28 -7.02 0.54
N HIS A 160 -17.40 -8.01 1.43
CA HIS A 160 -17.91 -9.33 1.12
C HIS A 160 -19.45 -9.45 1.28
N ASN A 161 -20.07 -8.57 2.07
CA ASN A 161 -21.51 -8.55 2.32
C ASN A 161 -22.02 -7.13 2.62
N ILE A 162 -23.35 -7.00 2.66
CA ILE A 162 -24.03 -5.70 2.85
C ILE A 162 -23.78 -5.10 4.24
N TRP A 163 -23.71 -5.92 5.27
CA TRP A 163 -23.43 -5.45 6.63
C TRP A 163 -22.05 -4.81 6.71
N GLU A 164 -21.04 -5.45 6.15
CA GLU A 164 -19.69 -4.89 6.06
C GLU A 164 -19.68 -3.55 5.32
N ALA A 165 -20.42 -3.44 4.21
CA ALA A 165 -20.51 -2.19 3.44
C ALA A 165 -21.08 -1.03 4.27
N ARG A 166 -22.13 -1.30 5.04
CA ARG A 166 -22.73 -0.31 5.95
C ARG A 166 -21.77 0.09 7.07
N GLU A 167 -21.06 -0.89 7.64
CA GLU A 167 -20.10 -0.65 8.71
C GLU A 167 -18.89 0.16 8.22
N VAL A 168 -18.34 -0.16 7.05
CA VAL A 168 -17.27 0.62 6.41
C VAL A 168 -17.71 2.06 6.16
N ALA A 169 -18.91 2.26 5.63
CA ALA A 169 -19.44 3.61 5.39
C ALA A 169 -19.63 4.39 6.70
N ARG A 170 -20.13 3.73 7.76
CA ARG A 170 -20.29 4.33 9.09
C ARG A 170 -18.95 4.79 9.67
N VAL A 171 -17.96 3.91 9.69
CA VAL A 171 -16.63 4.20 10.25
C VAL A 171 -15.90 5.25 9.42
N ALA A 172 -16.01 5.23 8.08
CA ALA A 172 -15.43 6.27 7.23
C ALA A 172 -15.98 7.66 7.59
N LYS A 173 -17.30 7.77 7.84
CA LYS A 173 -17.94 9.02 8.28
C LYS A 173 -17.48 9.45 9.68
N GLU A 174 -17.30 8.51 10.59
CA GLU A 174 -16.88 8.80 11.98
C GLU A 174 -15.43 9.23 12.07
N THR A 175 -14.54 8.59 11.32
CA THR A 175 -13.11 8.89 11.36
C THR A 175 -12.72 10.08 10.49
N GLY A 176 -13.50 10.39 9.46
CA GLY A 176 -13.23 11.48 8.51
C GLY A 176 -11.98 11.27 7.65
N VAL A 177 -11.39 10.07 7.64
CA VAL A 177 -10.24 9.76 6.79
C VAL A 177 -10.66 9.66 5.32
N ALA A 178 -9.75 9.95 4.40
CA ALA A 178 -9.99 9.77 2.98
C ALA A 178 -10.08 8.28 2.63
N THR A 179 -11.09 7.90 1.86
CA THR A 179 -11.32 6.52 1.43
C THR A 179 -11.60 6.46 -0.06
N GLN A 180 -11.10 5.42 -0.72
CA GLN A 180 -11.33 5.17 -2.14
C GLN A 180 -11.45 3.67 -2.39
N MET A 181 -12.44 3.27 -3.19
CA MET A 181 -12.51 1.90 -3.70
C MET A 181 -11.72 1.77 -5.01
N GLY A 182 -11.04 0.65 -5.19
CA GLY A 182 -10.21 0.32 -6.34
C GLY A 182 -11.00 -0.08 -7.59
N ASN A 183 -11.87 0.78 -8.08
CA ASN A 183 -12.65 0.59 -9.31
C ASN A 183 -12.05 1.42 -10.46
N MET A 184 -10.78 1.20 -10.78
CA MET A 184 -9.97 2.01 -11.69
C MET A 184 -10.63 2.30 -13.05
N GLY A 185 -11.48 1.41 -13.56
CA GLY A 185 -12.22 1.62 -14.81
C GLY A 185 -13.08 2.90 -14.83
N HIS A 186 -13.58 3.33 -13.67
CA HIS A 186 -14.32 4.60 -13.53
C HIS A 186 -13.46 5.85 -13.72
N SER A 187 -12.16 5.74 -13.56
CA SER A 187 -11.22 6.87 -13.74
C SER A 187 -10.74 7.00 -15.18
N GLY A 188 -11.09 6.06 -16.05
CA GLY A 188 -10.65 6.03 -17.44
C GLY A 188 -11.29 7.11 -18.29
N GLU A 189 -10.51 7.70 -19.21
CA GLU A 189 -10.98 8.70 -20.15
C GLU A 189 -12.08 8.16 -21.07
N GLY A 190 -12.00 6.89 -21.46
CA GLY A 190 -13.00 6.23 -22.29
C GLY A 190 -14.40 6.25 -21.67
N LEU A 191 -14.54 6.00 -20.36
CA LEU A 191 -15.81 6.08 -19.67
C LEU A 191 -16.35 7.52 -19.65
N ARG A 192 -15.49 8.50 -19.36
CA ARG A 192 -15.88 9.93 -19.38
C ARG A 192 -16.39 10.36 -20.74
N ARG A 193 -15.67 10.04 -21.81
CA ARG A 193 -16.09 10.33 -23.20
C ARG A 193 -17.39 9.63 -23.56
N THR A 194 -17.59 8.39 -23.15
CA THR A 194 -18.85 7.67 -23.36
C THR A 194 -20.01 8.39 -22.71
N CYS A 195 -19.86 8.82 -21.45
CA CYS A 195 -20.88 9.62 -20.77
C CYS A 195 -21.15 10.93 -21.49
N GLU A 196 -20.13 11.67 -21.90
CA GLU A 196 -20.24 12.92 -22.64
C GLU A 196 -21.02 12.75 -23.96
N TRP A 197 -20.72 11.71 -24.73
CA TRP A 197 -21.42 11.41 -25.98
C TRP A 197 -22.89 11.05 -25.75
N ILE A 198 -23.18 10.25 -24.71
CA ILE A 198 -24.56 9.90 -24.36
C ILE A 198 -25.33 11.15 -23.95
N TRP A 199 -24.76 12.00 -23.08
CA TRP A 199 -25.38 13.24 -22.62
C TRP A 199 -25.56 14.28 -23.75
N ALA A 200 -24.62 14.32 -24.68
CA ALA A 200 -24.72 15.15 -25.88
C ALA A 200 -25.75 14.64 -26.92
N GLY A 201 -26.38 13.48 -26.66
CA GLY A 201 -27.37 12.90 -27.56
C GLY A 201 -26.81 12.20 -28.79
N ALA A 202 -25.51 11.86 -28.81
CA ALA A 202 -24.86 11.25 -29.98
C ALA A 202 -25.49 9.92 -30.42
N ILE A 203 -26.14 9.19 -29.53
CA ILE A 203 -26.87 7.94 -29.81
C ILE A 203 -28.39 8.11 -29.67
N GLY A 204 -28.87 9.35 -29.52
CA GLY A 204 -30.27 9.64 -29.24
C GLY A 204 -30.70 9.22 -27.83
N ALA A 205 -32.01 9.07 -27.62
CA ALA A 205 -32.55 8.64 -26.33
C ALA A 205 -32.20 7.18 -26.07
N VAL A 206 -31.53 6.89 -24.95
CA VAL A 206 -31.23 5.53 -24.51
C VAL A 206 -32.54 4.81 -24.16
N ARG A 207 -32.85 3.73 -24.87
CA ARG A 207 -34.06 2.94 -24.68
C ARG A 207 -33.77 1.58 -24.03
N GLU A 208 -32.62 1.05 -24.28
CA GLU A 208 -32.21 -0.28 -23.81
C GLU A 208 -30.72 -0.30 -23.50
N VAL A 209 -30.33 -1.04 -22.46
CA VAL A 209 -28.94 -1.25 -22.05
C VAL A 209 -28.69 -2.73 -21.88
N HIS A 210 -27.70 -3.24 -22.60
CA HIS A 210 -27.21 -4.60 -22.42
C HIS A 210 -25.86 -4.58 -21.71
N ALA A 211 -25.75 -5.31 -20.60
CA ALA A 211 -24.51 -5.47 -19.85
C ALA A 211 -24.19 -6.95 -19.70
N TRP A 212 -22.95 -7.31 -19.99
CA TRP A 212 -22.46 -8.66 -19.80
C TRP A 212 -21.04 -8.63 -19.25
N GLY A 213 -20.63 -9.74 -18.66
CA GLY A 213 -19.27 -9.91 -18.14
C GLY A 213 -18.74 -11.30 -18.48
N ASP A 214 -17.44 -11.50 -18.33
CA ASP A 214 -16.81 -12.80 -18.44
C ASP A 214 -17.39 -13.72 -17.36
N GLY A 215 -18.16 -14.73 -17.77
CA GLY A 215 -18.62 -15.78 -16.88
C GLY A 215 -17.47 -16.64 -16.38
N GLY A 216 -17.38 -16.82 -15.07
CA GLY A 216 -16.74 -17.94 -14.39
C GLY A 216 -15.35 -18.39 -14.84
N ARG A 217 -14.34 -17.56 -14.69
CA ARG A 217 -12.93 -18.03 -14.80
C ARG A 217 -12.54 -19.02 -13.70
N TYR A 218 -13.36 -19.13 -12.67
CA TYR A 218 -13.06 -19.92 -11.48
C TYR A 218 -13.79 -21.23 -11.52
N VAL A 219 -13.08 -22.28 -11.21
CA VAL A 219 -13.64 -23.63 -11.18
C VAL A 219 -14.70 -23.67 -10.08
N THR A 220 -15.95 -23.89 -10.47
CA THR A 220 -17.10 -24.05 -9.58
C THR A 220 -17.66 -25.46 -9.71
N GLY A 221 -18.41 -25.93 -8.73
CA GLY A 221 -19.07 -27.24 -8.77
C GLY A 221 -18.20 -28.41 -8.34
N HIS A 222 -17.00 -28.18 -7.85
CA HIS A 222 -16.19 -29.22 -7.20
C HIS A 222 -16.57 -29.33 -5.72
N GLY A 223 -16.63 -30.56 -5.23
CA GLY A 223 -16.72 -30.83 -3.79
C GLY A 223 -15.48 -30.27 -3.06
N ARG A 224 -15.60 -30.12 -1.74
CA ARG A 224 -14.43 -29.74 -0.92
C ARG A 224 -13.32 -30.75 -1.06
N PRO A 225 -12.06 -30.31 -1.18
CA PRO A 225 -10.91 -31.22 -1.15
C PRO A 225 -10.95 -32.10 0.10
N THR A 226 -10.58 -33.34 -0.06
CA THR A 226 -10.48 -34.33 1.02
C THR A 226 -9.05 -34.48 1.54
N GLU A 227 -8.07 -34.09 0.71
CA GLU A 227 -6.66 -34.13 1.06
C GLU A 227 -6.29 -32.95 1.96
N THR A 228 -5.36 -33.18 2.86
CA THR A 228 -4.82 -32.18 3.78
C THR A 228 -3.29 -32.16 3.68
N PRO A 229 -2.73 -31.60 2.59
CA PRO A 229 -1.29 -31.51 2.43
C PRO A 229 -0.69 -30.55 3.48
N PRO A 230 0.62 -30.62 3.74
CA PRO A 230 1.28 -29.71 4.67
C PRO A 230 1.20 -28.27 4.14
N ILE A 231 1.10 -27.32 5.07
CA ILE A 231 1.19 -25.89 4.76
C ILE A 231 2.61 -25.61 4.23
N PRO A 232 2.77 -24.91 3.09
CA PRO A 232 4.08 -24.53 2.59
C PRO A 232 4.87 -23.68 3.59
N ALA A 233 6.18 -23.84 3.60
CA ALA A 233 7.06 -22.98 4.40
C ALA A 233 6.88 -21.51 4.00
N GLY A 234 6.96 -20.62 4.99
CA GLY A 234 6.79 -19.18 4.74
C GLY A 234 5.36 -18.73 4.46
N PHE A 235 4.36 -19.58 4.72
CA PHE A 235 2.95 -19.25 4.57
C PHE A 235 2.19 -19.40 5.89
N ASP A 236 1.61 -18.31 6.37
CA ASP A 236 0.71 -18.32 7.52
C ASP A 236 -0.73 -18.59 7.06
N TRP A 237 -1.15 -19.85 7.20
CA TRP A 237 -2.48 -20.29 6.78
C TRP A 237 -3.62 -19.66 7.60
N ASP A 238 -3.42 -19.48 8.89
CA ASP A 238 -4.45 -18.90 9.76
C ASP A 238 -4.69 -17.43 9.41
N LEU A 239 -3.64 -16.68 9.12
CA LEU A 239 -3.75 -15.31 8.63
C LEU A 239 -4.39 -15.24 7.23
N TRP A 240 -4.18 -16.24 6.38
CA TRP A 240 -4.85 -16.31 5.08
C TRP A 240 -6.35 -16.55 5.22
N VAL A 241 -6.77 -17.53 6.02
CA VAL A 241 -8.18 -17.86 6.29
C VAL A 241 -8.89 -16.68 6.97
N GLY A 242 -8.26 -16.10 7.96
CA GLY A 242 -8.70 -14.89 8.64
C GLY A 242 -10.09 -15.00 9.28
N PRO A 243 -11.02 -14.09 8.91
CA PRO A 243 -12.35 -14.03 9.52
C PRO A 243 -13.29 -15.17 9.10
N ARG A 244 -12.81 -16.15 8.32
CA ARG A 244 -13.61 -17.29 7.87
C ARG A 244 -13.47 -18.47 8.83
N PRO A 245 -14.45 -19.40 8.83
CA PRO A 245 -14.34 -20.61 9.64
C PRO A 245 -13.02 -21.36 9.32
N PRO A 246 -12.31 -21.81 10.33
CA PRO A 246 -11.06 -22.57 10.14
C PRO A 246 -11.28 -23.80 9.25
N ARG A 247 -10.31 -24.10 8.41
CA ARG A 247 -10.32 -25.27 7.54
C ARG A 247 -8.90 -25.78 7.31
N PRO A 248 -8.72 -27.07 7.02
CA PRO A 248 -7.43 -27.60 6.60
C PRO A 248 -6.92 -26.89 5.36
N TYR A 249 -5.60 -26.75 5.30
CA TYR A 249 -4.94 -26.20 4.13
C TYR A 249 -5.15 -27.10 2.91
N HIS A 250 -5.40 -26.45 1.77
CA HIS A 250 -5.31 -27.08 0.45
C HIS A 250 -4.94 -26.02 -0.61
N PRO A 251 -4.10 -26.38 -1.63
CA PRO A 251 -3.67 -25.43 -2.66
C PRO A 251 -4.80 -24.74 -3.42
N SER A 252 -5.95 -25.42 -3.59
CA SER A 252 -7.12 -24.83 -4.27
C SER A 252 -7.73 -23.63 -3.55
N TYR A 253 -7.40 -23.41 -2.27
CA TYR A 253 -7.87 -22.25 -1.50
C TYR A 253 -6.88 -21.06 -1.53
N THR A 254 -5.79 -21.16 -2.28
CA THR A 254 -4.70 -20.18 -2.28
C THR A 254 -4.69 -19.31 -3.54
N PRO A 255 -3.74 -18.40 -3.71
CA PRO A 255 -3.70 -17.47 -4.84
C PRO A 255 -3.95 -18.14 -6.18
N GLY A 256 -4.79 -17.50 -6.99
CA GLY A 256 -5.20 -17.98 -8.31
C GLY A 256 -6.46 -18.85 -8.33
N LEU A 257 -6.78 -19.55 -7.25
CA LEU A 257 -7.91 -20.50 -7.23
C LEU A 257 -8.97 -20.17 -6.15
N TRP A 258 -8.64 -19.40 -5.14
CA TRP A 258 -9.49 -19.15 -3.97
C TRP A 258 -10.88 -18.59 -4.28
N ARG A 259 -11.08 -17.91 -5.40
CA ARG A 259 -12.37 -17.32 -5.79
C ARG A 259 -13.42 -18.36 -6.17
N GLY A 260 -13.05 -19.62 -6.34
CA GLY A 260 -13.96 -20.72 -6.61
C GLY A 260 -14.68 -21.29 -5.37
N TRP A 261 -14.39 -20.76 -4.18
CA TRP A 261 -14.80 -21.35 -2.88
C TRP A 261 -15.62 -20.41 -2.00
#